data_85b9f9a3f4dc2659ef4f7301ed085a5d
#
_entry.id   85b9f9a3f4dc2659ef4f7301ed085a5d
#
_cell.length_a   1.000
_cell.length_b   1.000
_cell.length_c   1.000
_cell.angle_alpha   90.00
_cell.angle_beta   90.00
_cell.angle_gamma   90.00
#
_symmetry.space_group_name_H-M   'P 1'
#
loop_
_entity.id
_entity.type
_entity.pdbx_description
1 polymer ?
#
loop_
_entity_poly.entity_id
_entity_poly.type
_entity_poly.pdbx_seq_one_letter_code
_entity_poly.pdbx_strand_id
1 'polypeptide(L)'
;MKFSVEFIERKVYETSSIENVFRQVAKGLSKMDIGSRFEKVPFGHSLIEILRNLVQYKRGEAAIYHITGHIHYMALVLPVNNTVLTIHDLVILRMRKGFRRFVLKQLLFDLPVKRLKYITVISENTKRELIECTNCPEDKIRVIENPVRDDFIATKTREFDPDCPVILQVGTSPVKNLPGLTAALKGVKCSLRVIGPLDETHIAALKENGIDYENRVGLTDEELRDEYLNADMVVFCSTYEGFGLPIIEAQATGTPLITSDLSPMKEVAGDGALLIDPYDPESIKNAIQRLIEEPAIRKSIVEKGSANVNRFSSDRIAGRYAELYHEIISA
;
A
#
# COMPACT_ATOMS: atom_id res chain seq x y z
N MET A 1 24.63 -2.40 -18.65
CA MET A 1 25.64 -3.05 -17.77
C MET A 1 24.87 -4.03 -16.88
N LYS A 2 25.24 -5.33 -16.86
CA LYS A 2 24.56 -6.31 -16.00
C LYS A 2 25.02 -6.13 -14.56
N PHE A 3 24.09 -5.95 -13.64
CA PHE A 3 24.37 -5.84 -12.21
C PHE A 3 23.23 -6.48 -11.40
N SER A 4 23.41 -6.59 -10.09
CA SER A 4 22.42 -7.18 -9.20
C SER A 4 22.01 -6.23 -8.09
N VAL A 5 20.74 -6.33 -7.70
CA VAL A 5 20.12 -5.65 -6.57
C VAL A 5 19.82 -6.66 -5.46
N GLU A 6 20.25 -6.35 -4.25
CA GLU A 6 19.85 -7.09 -3.06
C GLU A 6 18.72 -6.34 -2.34
N PHE A 7 17.52 -6.89 -2.41
CA PHE A 7 16.36 -6.41 -1.63
C PHE A 7 16.45 -6.95 -0.23
N ILE A 8 16.54 -6.04 0.75
CA ILE A 8 16.63 -6.40 2.17
C ILE A 8 15.25 -6.26 2.79
N GLU A 9 14.72 -7.40 3.23
CA GLU A 9 13.38 -7.52 3.76
C GLU A 9 13.39 -7.74 5.28
N ARG A 10 12.31 -7.33 5.92
CA ARG A 10 12.06 -7.69 7.31
C ARG A 10 11.81 -9.18 7.44
N LYS A 11 12.08 -9.72 8.63
CA LYS A 11 11.63 -11.06 8.99
C LYS A 11 10.10 -11.00 9.16
N VAL A 12 9.38 -11.61 8.25
CA VAL A 12 7.92 -11.79 8.34
C VAL A 12 7.59 -13.26 8.50
N TYR A 13 6.55 -13.54 9.25
CA TYR A 13 6.02 -14.89 9.42
C TYR A 13 4.94 -15.23 8.39
N GLU A 14 4.36 -14.19 7.76
CA GLU A 14 3.36 -14.28 6.69
C GLU A 14 3.71 -13.27 5.59
N THR A 15 3.31 -13.55 4.35
CA THR A 15 3.48 -12.61 3.22
C THR A 15 2.68 -11.35 3.47
N SER A 16 3.29 -10.20 3.27
CA SER A 16 2.61 -8.91 3.38
C SER A 16 2.65 -8.14 2.06
N SER A 17 1.80 -7.13 1.95
CA SER A 17 1.67 -6.29 0.75
C SER A 17 3.00 -5.66 0.30
N ILE A 18 3.88 -5.31 1.24
CA ILE A 18 5.17 -4.66 0.93
C ILE A 18 6.11 -5.64 0.21
N GLU A 19 6.19 -6.88 0.68
CA GLU A 19 7.03 -7.90 0.07
C GLU A 19 6.56 -8.21 -1.35
N ASN A 20 5.24 -8.27 -1.57
CA ASN A 20 4.66 -8.48 -2.89
C ASN A 20 4.97 -7.34 -3.86
N VAL A 21 4.97 -6.08 -3.41
CA VAL A 21 5.37 -4.93 -4.23
C VAL A 21 6.76 -5.14 -4.84
N PHE A 22 7.76 -5.50 -4.02
CA PHE A 22 9.12 -5.65 -4.52
C PHE A 22 9.34 -6.96 -5.30
N ARG A 23 8.50 -7.98 -5.13
CA ARG A 23 8.47 -9.13 -6.05
C ARG A 23 8.03 -8.71 -7.45
N GLN A 24 7.04 -7.84 -7.58
CA GLN A 24 6.62 -7.29 -8.87
C GLN A 24 7.71 -6.41 -9.49
N VAL A 25 8.35 -5.54 -8.70
CA VAL A 25 9.51 -4.74 -9.17
C VAL A 25 10.63 -5.64 -9.68
N ALA A 26 11.02 -6.67 -8.93
CA ALA A 26 12.07 -7.61 -9.33
C ALA A 26 11.73 -8.35 -10.64
N LYS A 27 10.48 -8.73 -10.83
CA LYS A 27 9.99 -9.34 -12.09
C LYS A 27 10.17 -8.38 -13.28
N GLY A 28 9.83 -7.10 -13.12
CA GLY A 28 10.07 -6.09 -14.14
C GLY A 28 11.55 -5.84 -14.41
N LEU A 29 12.39 -5.75 -13.37
CA LEU A 29 13.83 -5.58 -13.48
C LEU A 29 14.51 -6.73 -14.24
N SER A 30 14.03 -7.96 -14.05
CA SER A 30 14.58 -9.13 -14.74
C SER A 30 14.43 -9.05 -16.27
N LYS A 31 13.36 -8.39 -16.76
CA LYS A 31 13.14 -8.11 -18.19
C LYS A 31 14.15 -7.10 -18.75
N MET A 32 14.82 -6.34 -17.87
CA MET A 32 15.83 -5.33 -18.20
C MET A 32 17.26 -5.82 -17.93
N ASP A 33 17.46 -7.15 -17.81
CA ASP A 33 18.76 -7.77 -17.50
C ASP A 33 19.37 -7.33 -16.15
N ILE A 34 18.55 -6.84 -15.20
CA ILE A 34 18.96 -6.50 -13.84
C ILE A 34 18.60 -7.67 -12.92
N GLY A 35 19.63 -8.34 -12.37
CA GLY A 35 19.46 -9.44 -11.44
C GLY A 35 18.96 -8.95 -10.09
N SER A 36 18.17 -9.76 -9.40
CA SER A 36 17.69 -9.44 -8.05
C SER A 36 17.73 -10.65 -7.14
N ARG A 37 17.99 -10.41 -5.86
CA ARG A 37 17.87 -11.40 -4.79
C ARG A 37 17.21 -10.76 -3.58
N PHE A 38 16.60 -11.58 -2.76
CA PHE A 38 15.90 -11.14 -1.54
C PHE A 38 16.59 -11.75 -0.32
N GLU A 39 16.97 -10.90 0.60
CA GLU A 39 17.61 -11.31 1.84
C GLU A 39 16.82 -10.78 3.03
N LYS A 40 16.47 -11.65 3.96
CA LYS A 40 15.71 -11.29 5.16
C LYS A 40 16.64 -11.02 6.34
N VAL A 41 16.33 -9.96 7.10
CA VAL A 41 17.01 -9.79 8.40
C VAL A 41 16.69 -10.98 9.32
N PRO A 42 17.68 -11.50 10.08
CA PRO A 42 17.52 -12.74 10.83
C PRO A 42 16.58 -12.65 12.04
N PHE A 43 16.39 -11.44 12.60
CA PHE A 43 15.61 -11.22 13.82
C PHE A 43 14.43 -10.29 13.59
N GLY A 44 13.48 -10.24 14.55
CA GLY A 44 12.27 -9.41 14.51
C GLY A 44 12.52 -7.91 14.78
N HIS A 45 11.57 -7.28 15.50
CA HIS A 45 11.49 -5.81 15.59
C HIS A 45 11.61 -5.25 17.03
N SER A 46 11.86 -6.10 18.04
CA SER A 46 12.17 -5.59 19.38
C SER A 46 13.52 -4.85 19.37
N LEU A 47 13.75 -3.93 20.31
CA LEU A 47 15.03 -3.19 20.39
C LEU A 47 16.25 -4.11 20.44
N ILE A 48 16.15 -5.22 21.16
CA ILE A 48 17.24 -6.22 21.24
C ILE A 48 17.46 -6.90 19.88
N GLU A 49 16.38 -7.24 19.19
CA GLU A 49 16.45 -7.86 17.86
C GLU A 49 16.97 -6.87 16.79
N ILE A 50 16.62 -5.60 16.88
CA ILE A 50 17.20 -4.54 16.05
C ILE A 50 18.72 -4.48 16.24
N LEU A 51 19.20 -4.46 17.49
CA LEU A 51 20.64 -4.47 17.77
C LEU A 51 21.32 -5.73 17.25
N ARG A 52 20.68 -6.90 17.40
CA ARG A 52 21.18 -8.17 16.84
C ARG A 52 21.24 -8.11 15.30
N ASN A 53 20.23 -7.57 14.65
CA ASN A 53 20.24 -7.37 13.19
C ASN A 53 21.42 -6.49 12.77
N LEU A 54 21.66 -5.37 13.46
CA LEU A 54 22.77 -4.46 13.13
C LEU A 54 24.16 -5.12 13.27
N VAL A 55 24.32 -6.05 14.22
CA VAL A 55 25.62 -6.72 14.50
C VAL A 55 25.79 -7.99 13.67
N GLN A 56 24.72 -8.76 13.45
CA GLN A 56 24.82 -10.11 12.90
C GLN A 56 24.41 -10.22 11.44
N TYR A 57 23.83 -9.15 10.84
CA TYR A 57 23.49 -9.17 9.44
C TYR A 57 24.76 -9.27 8.58
N LYS A 58 24.80 -10.28 7.73
CA LYS A 58 25.87 -10.49 6.77
C LYS A 58 25.32 -10.12 5.40
N ARG A 59 25.75 -8.96 4.90
CA ARG A 59 25.41 -8.55 3.54
C ARG A 59 26.09 -9.48 2.52
N GLY A 60 25.39 -9.75 1.44
CA GLY A 60 26.03 -10.38 0.30
C GLY A 60 26.78 -9.37 -0.58
N GLU A 61 27.30 -9.81 -1.70
CA GLU A 61 27.85 -8.96 -2.74
C GLU A 61 26.76 -8.58 -3.73
N ALA A 62 26.45 -7.29 -3.80
CA ALA A 62 25.51 -6.70 -4.74
C ALA A 62 25.98 -5.31 -5.16
N ALA A 63 25.64 -4.91 -6.38
CA ALA A 63 25.91 -3.56 -6.84
C ALA A 63 25.05 -2.52 -6.11
N ILE A 64 23.81 -2.89 -5.80
CA ILE A 64 22.84 -2.06 -5.08
C ILE A 64 22.26 -2.86 -3.91
N TYR A 65 22.11 -2.22 -2.76
CA TYR A 65 21.34 -2.70 -1.61
C TYR A 65 20.08 -1.88 -1.50
N HIS A 66 18.92 -2.52 -1.43
CA HIS A 66 17.65 -1.81 -1.34
C HIS A 66 16.86 -2.26 -0.11
N ILE A 67 16.71 -1.37 0.86
CA ILE A 67 15.92 -1.60 2.07
C ILE A 67 14.45 -1.37 1.71
N THR A 68 13.63 -2.42 1.78
CA THR A 68 12.25 -2.43 1.25
C THR A 68 11.14 -2.41 2.29
N GLY A 69 11.46 -2.71 3.54
CA GLY A 69 10.46 -2.77 4.63
C GLY A 69 10.73 -1.79 5.75
N HIS A 70 9.94 -1.88 6.83
CA HIS A 70 10.10 -1.03 8.03
C HIS A 70 11.35 -1.38 8.88
N ILE A 71 12.46 -1.67 8.20
CA ILE A 71 13.77 -1.97 8.79
C ILE A 71 14.79 -0.89 8.42
N HIS A 72 14.34 0.36 8.38
CA HIS A 72 15.14 1.51 7.95
C HIS A 72 16.45 1.65 8.73
N TYR A 73 16.54 1.15 9.96
CA TYR A 73 17.76 1.08 10.78
C TYR A 73 18.91 0.33 10.09
N MET A 74 18.61 -0.58 9.14
CA MET A 74 19.64 -1.27 8.35
C MET A 74 20.52 -0.30 7.54
N ALA A 75 20.01 0.88 7.26
CA ALA A 75 20.80 1.98 6.68
C ALA A 75 22.06 2.32 7.48
N LEU A 76 22.11 1.98 8.77
CA LEU A 76 23.25 2.29 9.64
C LEU A 76 24.47 1.38 9.40
N VAL A 77 24.26 0.19 8.82
CA VAL A 77 25.32 -0.80 8.59
C VAL A 77 25.61 -1.10 7.12
N LEU A 78 24.77 -0.58 6.20
CA LEU A 78 24.94 -0.75 4.77
C LEU A 78 25.81 0.37 4.17
N PRO A 79 26.43 0.15 2.98
CA PRO A 79 27.26 1.16 2.31
C PRO A 79 26.41 2.36 1.87
N VAL A 80 26.90 3.59 2.12
CA VAL A 80 26.13 4.83 1.87
C VAL A 80 25.92 5.10 0.38
N ASN A 81 26.92 4.77 -0.46
CA ASN A 81 26.93 5.18 -1.85
C ASN A 81 26.04 4.36 -2.77
N ASN A 82 25.68 3.12 -2.40
CA ASN A 82 24.91 2.22 -3.22
C ASN A 82 23.73 1.57 -2.44
N THR A 83 23.26 2.23 -1.39
CA THR A 83 22.07 1.81 -0.65
C THR A 83 20.90 2.74 -0.92
N VAL A 84 19.77 2.16 -1.31
CA VAL A 84 18.47 2.82 -1.46
C VAL A 84 17.59 2.43 -0.28
N LEU A 85 16.83 3.38 0.24
CA LEU A 85 15.82 3.15 1.27
C LEU A 85 14.45 3.55 0.75
N THR A 86 13.50 2.59 0.70
CA THR A 86 12.09 2.92 0.45
C THR A 86 11.34 3.12 1.76
N ILE A 87 10.69 4.27 1.90
CA ILE A 87 9.81 4.60 3.02
C ILE A 87 8.36 4.56 2.52
N HIS A 88 7.58 3.63 3.07
CA HIS A 88 6.18 3.41 2.66
C HIS A 88 5.21 4.37 3.35
N ASP A 89 5.40 4.64 4.63
CA ASP A 89 4.58 5.55 5.43
C ASP A 89 5.31 5.97 6.71
N LEU A 90 4.68 6.88 7.46
CA LEU A 90 5.12 7.31 8.78
C LEU A 90 4.10 6.94 9.88
N VAL A 91 3.19 5.99 9.63
CA VAL A 91 2.10 5.61 10.54
C VAL A 91 2.61 5.24 11.94
N ILE A 92 3.77 4.60 12.04
CA ILE A 92 4.37 4.21 13.32
C ILE A 92 4.63 5.43 14.23
N LEU A 93 4.92 6.60 13.65
CA LEU A 93 5.12 7.83 14.42
C LEU A 93 3.81 8.45 14.88
N ARG A 94 2.69 8.21 14.17
CA ARG A 94 1.35 8.64 14.57
C ARG A 94 0.80 7.78 15.72
N MET A 95 1.09 6.49 15.72
CA MET A 95 0.61 5.53 16.73
C MET A 95 1.38 5.59 18.06
N ARG A 96 2.51 6.24 18.14
CA ARG A 96 3.37 6.28 19.33
C ARG A 96 3.49 7.67 19.87
N LYS A 97 3.70 7.79 21.22
CA LYS A 97 3.86 9.07 21.92
C LYS A 97 5.09 9.05 22.83
N GLY A 98 5.54 10.22 23.26
CA GLY A 98 6.61 10.40 24.25
C GLY A 98 7.95 9.83 23.79
N PHE A 99 8.74 9.32 24.73
CA PHE A 99 10.10 8.86 24.51
C PHE A 99 10.21 7.72 23.48
N ARG A 100 9.22 6.82 23.44
CA ARG A 100 9.20 5.72 22.43
C ARG A 100 9.07 6.27 21.01
N ARG A 101 8.24 7.30 20.81
CA ARG A 101 8.13 7.97 19.49
C ARG A 101 9.47 8.60 19.11
N PHE A 102 10.14 9.27 20.05
CA PHE A 102 11.45 9.87 19.81
C PHE A 102 12.49 8.83 19.36
N VAL A 103 12.64 7.72 20.10
CA VAL A 103 13.60 6.67 19.76
C VAL A 103 13.31 6.06 18.39
N LEU A 104 12.04 5.74 18.10
CA LEU A 104 11.65 5.18 16.80
C LEU A 104 11.89 6.17 15.67
N LYS A 105 11.61 7.46 15.89
CA LYS A 105 11.89 8.51 14.91
C LYS A 105 13.38 8.56 14.59
N GLN A 106 14.25 8.54 15.61
CA GLN A 106 15.69 8.55 15.40
C GLN A 106 16.16 7.32 14.61
N LEU A 107 15.77 6.12 15.02
CA LEU A 107 16.27 4.87 14.43
C LEU A 107 15.70 4.58 13.04
N LEU A 108 14.44 4.93 12.79
CA LEU A 108 13.77 4.56 11.54
C LEU A 108 13.76 5.70 10.50
N PHE A 109 13.93 6.95 10.93
CA PHE A 109 13.83 8.08 10.01
C PHE A 109 15.04 9.01 10.07
N ASP A 110 15.30 9.71 11.18
CA ASP A 110 16.31 10.76 11.22
C ASP A 110 17.73 10.25 10.87
N LEU A 111 18.19 9.18 11.51
CA LEU A 111 19.52 8.62 11.26
C LEU A 111 19.67 8.00 9.87
N PRO A 112 18.73 7.14 9.39
CA PRO A 112 18.75 6.63 8.03
C PRO A 112 18.75 7.71 6.96
N VAL A 113 17.85 8.69 7.07
CA VAL A 113 17.71 9.80 6.12
C VAL A 113 18.95 10.69 6.08
N LYS A 114 19.55 10.99 7.27
CA LYS A 114 20.79 11.75 7.35
C LYS A 114 21.95 11.03 6.69
N ARG A 115 22.01 9.70 6.86
CA ARG A 115 23.14 8.89 6.41
C ARG A 115 23.11 8.59 4.91
N LEU A 116 21.96 8.20 4.37
CA LEU A 116 21.83 7.75 2.98
C LEU A 116 21.71 8.92 2.00
N LYS A 117 22.13 8.67 0.76
CA LYS A 117 22.02 9.61 -0.36
C LYS A 117 20.71 9.40 -1.15
N TYR A 118 20.21 8.18 -1.22
CA TYR A 118 19.12 7.78 -2.08
C TYR A 118 17.93 7.24 -1.24
N ILE A 119 16.85 7.99 -1.26
CA ILE A 119 15.62 7.66 -0.55
C ILE A 119 14.50 7.64 -1.56
N THR A 120 13.69 6.59 -1.52
CA THR A 120 12.46 6.54 -2.29
C THR A 120 11.25 6.56 -1.35
N VAL A 121 10.19 7.17 -1.81
CA VAL A 121 8.88 7.18 -1.14
C VAL A 121 7.81 6.81 -2.15
N ILE A 122 6.68 6.28 -1.68
CA ILE A 122 5.67 5.70 -2.55
C ILE A 122 4.56 6.68 -2.97
N SER A 123 4.58 7.91 -2.45
CA SER A 123 3.64 8.97 -2.81
C SER A 123 4.19 10.36 -2.49
N GLU A 124 3.65 11.39 -3.15
CA GLU A 124 3.97 12.78 -2.82
C GLU A 124 3.56 13.14 -1.39
N ASN A 125 2.51 12.52 -0.87
CA ASN A 125 2.11 12.69 0.53
C ASN A 125 3.20 12.18 1.48
N THR A 126 3.71 10.96 1.26
CA THR A 126 4.79 10.40 2.07
C THR A 126 6.06 11.24 1.97
N LYS A 127 6.35 11.83 0.79
CA LYS A 127 7.46 12.78 0.60
C LYS A 127 7.31 14.00 1.49
N ARG A 128 6.15 14.66 1.46
CA ARG A 128 5.87 15.82 2.31
C ARG A 128 6.00 15.50 3.79
N GLU A 129 5.35 14.42 4.25
CA GLU A 129 5.42 13.99 5.65
C GLU A 129 6.86 13.68 6.09
N LEU A 130 7.65 13.06 5.22
CA LEU A 130 9.06 12.76 5.51
C LEU A 130 9.90 14.04 5.66
N ILE A 131 9.74 14.99 4.76
CA ILE A 131 10.43 16.29 4.83
C ILE A 131 10.06 17.04 6.11
N GLU A 132 8.77 17.15 6.41
CA GLU A 132 8.26 17.81 7.61
C GLU A 132 8.75 17.14 8.91
N CYS A 133 8.84 15.81 8.89
CA CYS A 133 9.25 15.04 10.06
C CYS A 133 10.76 15.08 10.32
N THR A 134 11.59 15.07 9.26
CA THR A 134 13.05 14.82 9.38
C THR A 134 13.91 15.96 8.89
N ASN A 135 13.35 16.97 8.23
CA ASN A 135 14.06 18.00 7.46
C ASN A 135 14.99 17.38 6.38
N CYS A 136 14.60 16.26 5.79
CA CYS A 136 15.34 15.63 4.68
C CYS A 136 15.42 16.58 3.48
N PRO A 137 16.62 16.78 2.90
CA PRO A 137 16.72 17.51 1.65
C PRO A 137 15.87 16.86 0.55
N GLU A 138 15.11 17.68 -0.16
CA GLU A 138 14.17 17.20 -1.18
C GLU A 138 14.84 16.46 -2.33
N ASP A 139 16.04 16.90 -2.71
CA ASP A 139 16.87 16.32 -3.78
C ASP A 139 17.30 14.88 -3.52
N LYS A 140 17.32 14.43 -2.24
CA LYS A 140 17.58 13.04 -1.88
C LYS A 140 16.38 12.11 -2.10
N ILE A 141 15.17 12.67 -2.26
CA ILE A 141 13.94 11.90 -2.27
C ILE A 141 13.42 11.73 -3.70
N ARG A 142 13.21 10.48 -4.12
CA ARG A 142 12.51 10.14 -5.37
C ARG A 142 11.16 9.52 -5.03
N VAL A 143 10.10 10.04 -5.61
CA VAL A 143 8.78 9.42 -5.52
C VAL A 143 8.70 8.31 -6.58
N ILE A 144 8.60 7.07 -6.14
CA ILE A 144 8.37 5.91 -7.01
C ILE A 144 7.19 5.14 -6.44
N GLU A 145 6.07 5.18 -7.15
CA GLU A 145 4.80 4.62 -6.73
C GLU A 145 4.85 3.07 -6.69
N ASN A 146 3.90 2.45 -6.01
CA ASN A 146 3.80 1.00 -5.98
C ASN A 146 3.23 0.46 -7.30
N PRO A 147 3.74 -0.68 -7.81
CA PRO A 147 3.13 -1.34 -8.96
C PRO A 147 1.82 -2.02 -8.58
N VAL A 148 0.91 -2.08 -9.54
CA VAL A 148 -0.20 -3.03 -9.50
C VAL A 148 0.35 -4.43 -9.79
N ARG A 149 -0.25 -5.43 -9.20
CA ARG A 149 0.10 -6.82 -9.47
C ARG A 149 -0.45 -7.24 -10.83
N ASP A 150 0.39 -7.89 -11.63
CA ASP A 150 0.02 -8.33 -12.98
C ASP A 150 -1.19 -9.29 -12.98
N ASP A 151 -1.31 -10.14 -11.96
CA ASP A 151 -2.38 -11.12 -11.80
C ASP A 151 -3.74 -10.50 -11.41
N PHE A 152 -3.77 -9.22 -11.01
CA PHE A 152 -5.00 -8.46 -10.79
C PHE A 152 -5.55 -7.83 -12.08
N ILE A 153 -4.74 -7.77 -13.15
CA ILE A 153 -5.21 -7.28 -14.45
C ILE A 153 -6.12 -8.35 -15.05
N ALA A 154 -7.40 -8.27 -14.75
CA ALA A 154 -8.41 -9.24 -15.17
C ALA A 154 -9.71 -8.52 -15.52
N THR A 155 -10.45 -9.09 -16.47
CA THR A 155 -11.76 -8.54 -16.83
C THR A 155 -12.82 -9.17 -15.95
N LYS A 156 -13.53 -8.35 -15.21
CA LYS A 156 -14.71 -8.76 -14.43
C LYS A 156 -15.81 -9.26 -15.36
N THR A 157 -16.32 -10.44 -15.08
CA THR A 157 -17.42 -11.08 -15.85
C THR A 157 -18.75 -11.04 -15.14
N ARG A 158 -18.75 -10.79 -13.82
CA ARG A 158 -19.98 -10.71 -13.03
C ARG A 158 -20.70 -9.40 -13.31
N GLU A 159 -22.01 -9.48 -13.56
CA GLU A 159 -22.89 -8.32 -13.64
C GLU A 159 -23.13 -7.72 -12.26
N PHE A 160 -23.30 -6.40 -12.21
CA PHE A 160 -23.60 -5.65 -10.98
C PHE A 160 -25.01 -5.96 -10.50
N ASP A 161 -25.17 -6.36 -9.24
CA ASP A 161 -26.47 -6.59 -8.59
C ASP A 161 -26.94 -5.31 -7.87
N PRO A 162 -27.91 -4.56 -8.44
CA PRO A 162 -28.42 -3.35 -7.81
C PRO A 162 -29.36 -3.63 -6.63
N ASP A 163 -29.94 -4.83 -6.53
CA ASP A 163 -30.91 -5.16 -5.49
C ASP A 163 -30.26 -5.54 -4.16
N CYS A 164 -29.05 -6.14 -4.21
CA CYS A 164 -28.25 -6.50 -3.04
C CYS A 164 -26.75 -6.55 -3.40
N PRO A 165 -26.10 -5.41 -3.63
CA PRO A 165 -24.71 -5.38 -4.07
C PRO A 165 -23.76 -5.93 -3.01
N VAL A 166 -22.74 -6.66 -3.47
CA VAL A 166 -21.60 -7.08 -2.64
C VAL A 166 -20.59 -5.95 -2.55
N ILE A 167 -20.42 -5.41 -1.36
CA ILE A 167 -19.47 -4.34 -1.06
C ILE A 167 -18.20 -4.96 -0.45
N LEU A 168 -17.05 -4.69 -1.02
CA LEU A 168 -15.76 -5.18 -0.52
C LEU A 168 -15.03 -4.09 0.28
N GLN A 169 -14.64 -4.44 1.51
CA GLN A 169 -13.75 -3.65 2.38
C GLN A 169 -12.48 -4.44 2.64
N VAL A 170 -11.32 -3.88 2.28
CA VAL A 170 -10.01 -4.53 2.46
C VAL A 170 -9.22 -3.87 3.58
N GLY A 171 -8.94 -4.68 4.62
CA GLY A 171 -8.26 -4.26 5.83
C GLY A 171 -9.19 -3.75 6.92
N THR A 172 -8.75 -3.95 8.17
CA THR A 172 -9.54 -3.67 9.38
C THR A 172 -8.77 -2.85 10.42
N SER A 173 -7.54 -2.39 10.11
CA SER A 173 -6.83 -1.47 11.01
C SER A 173 -7.62 -0.17 11.21
N PRO A 174 -7.43 0.55 12.32
CA PRO A 174 -8.23 1.73 12.64
C PRO A 174 -8.31 2.78 11.52
N VAL A 175 -7.22 2.92 10.75
CA VAL A 175 -7.19 3.87 9.62
C VAL A 175 -8.06 3.44 8.43
N LYS A 176 -8.48 2.16 8.35
CA LYS A 176 -9.35 1.65 7.29
C LYS A 176 -10.82 2.04 7.48
N ASN A 177 -11.15 2.62 8.63
CA ASN A 177 -12.44 3.24 8.93
C ASN A 177 -13.67 2.34 8.75
N LEU A 178 -13.55 1.06 9.13
CA LEU A 178 -14.69 0.14 9.10
C LEU A 178 -15.90 0.66 9.90
N PRO A 179 -15.75 1.31 11.07
CA PRO A 179 -16.89 1.92 11.78
C PRO A 179 -17.63 3.00 10.97
N GLY A 180 -16.91 3.84 10.24
CA GLY A 180 -17.53 4.85 9.36
C GLY A 180 -18.32 4.21 8.22
N LEU A 181 -17.76 3.13 7.61
CA LEU A 181 -18.47 2.38 6.59
C LEU A 181 -19.73 1.70 7.16
N THR A 182 -19.65 1.05 8.31
CA THR A 182 -20.83 0.37 8.91
C THR A 182 -21.94 1.36 9.26
N ALA A 183 -21.59 2.57 9.72
CA ALA A 183 -22.56 3.63 9.96
C ALA A 183 -23.24 4.08 8.65
N ALA A 184 -22.48 4.22 7.57
CA ALA A 184 -22.99 4.59 6.24
C ALA A 184 -23.93 3.52 5.66
N LEU A 185 -23.66 2.25 5.93
CA LEU A 185 -24.46 1.13 5.42
C LEU A 185 -25.77 0.91 6.17
N LYS A 186 -26.01 1.60 7.27
CA LYS A 186 -27.27 1.46 8.03
C LYS A 186 -28.48 1.72 7.14
N GLY A 187 -29.34 0.69 7.00
CA GLY A 187 -30.54 0.73 6.16
C GLY A 187 -30.27 0.61 4.64
N VAL A 188 -29.04 0.37 4.22
CA VAL A 188 -28.70 0.01 2.84
C VAL A 188 -28.79 -1.50 2.69
N LYS A 189 -29.58 -1.98 1.73
CA LYS A 189 -29.65 -3.41 1.43
C LYS A 189 -28.43 -3.83 0.62
N CYS A 190 -27.48 -4.51 1.25
CA CYS A 190 -26.23 -4.98 0.64
C CYS A 190 -25.66 -6.16 1.44
N SER A 191 -24.69 -6.85 0.88
CA SER A 191 -23.82 -7.80 1.60
C SER A 191 -22.42 -7.20 1.71
N LEU A 192 -21.91 -7.04 2.94
CA LEU A 192 -20.58 -6.51 3.19
C LEU A 192 -19.56 -7.65 3.32
N ARG A 193 -18.52 -7.63 2.49
CA ARG A 193 -17.41 -8.56 2.57
C ARG A 193 -16.18 -7.85 3.14
N VAL A 194 -15.70 -8.32 4.32
CA VAL A 194 -14.59 -7.72 5.04
C VAL A 194 -13.36 -8.64 4.99
N ILE A 195 -12.28 -8.14 4.44
CA ILE A 195 -10.99 -8.84 4.41
C ILE A 195 -10.09 -8.33 5.52
N GLY A 196 -9.76 -9.21 6.45
CA GLY A 196 -8.90 -8.92 7.60
C GLY A 196 -9.51 -9.34 8.93
N PRO A 197 -8.73 -9.37 10.02
CA PRO A 197 -9.21 -9.79 11.33
C PRO A 197 -10.18 -8.76 11.91
N LEU A 198 -11.33 -9.22 12.39
CA LEU A 198 -12.30 -8.41 13.13
C LEU A 198 -12.07 -8.56 14.63
N ASP A 199 -12.09 -7.46 15.35
CA ASP A 199 -12.14 -7.43 16.80
C ASP A 199 -13.58 -7.26 17.33
N GLU A 200 -13.74 -7.27 18.65
CA GLU A 200 -15.05 -7.15 19.29
C GLU A 200 -15.76 -5.82 18.96
N THR A 201 -15.00 -4.74 18.77
CA THR A 201 -15.57 -3.43 18.44
C THR A 201 -16.10 -3.39 17.02
N HIS A 202 -15.41 -4.02 16.07
CA HIS A 202 -15.88 -4.19 14.70
C HIS A 202 -17.15 -5.02 14.64
N ILE A 203 -17.18 -6.17 15.34
CA ILE A 203 -18.35 -7.06 15.40
C ILE A 203 -19.54 -6.34 16.03
N ALA A 204 -19.32 -5.58 17.10
CA ALA A 204 -20.38 -4.81 17.74
C ALA A 204 -20.98 -3.76 16.78
N ALA A 205 -20.13 -3.00 16.07
CA ALA A 205 -20.57 -1.99 15.11
C ALA A 205 -21.38 -2.60 13.94
N LEU A 206 -20.95 -3.75 13.41
CA LEU A 206 -21.68 -4.48 12.36
C LEU A 206 -23.06 -4.92 12.83
N LYS A 207 -23.16 -5.50 14.03
CA LYS A 207 -24.43 -5.94 14.62
C LYS A 207 -25.37 -4.79 14.96
N GLU A 208 -24.85 -3.73 15.58
CA GLU A 208 -25.62 -2.53 15.98
C GLU A 208 -26.25 -1.85 14.76
N ASN A 209 -25.56 -1.82 13.64
CA ASN A 209 -26.07 -1.23 12.40
C ASN A 209 -26.88 -2.22 11.55
N GLY A 210 -27.00 -3.49 11.97
CA GLY A 210 -27.80 -4.51 11.26
C GLY A 210 -27.21 -4.91 9.91
N ILE A 211 -25.89 -4.94 9.79
CA ILE A 211 -25.19 -5.22 8.54
C ILE A 211 -25.06 -6.73 8.33
N ASP A 212 -25.52 -7.21 7.18
CA ASP A 212 -25.20 -8.55 6.69
C ASP A 212 -23.77 -8.59 6.18
N TYR A 213 -22.92 -9.47 6.74
CA TYR A 213 -21.51 -9.49 6.40
C TYR A 213 -20.88 -10.88 6.39
N GLU A 214 -19.87 -11.03 5.53
CA GLU A 214 -18.90 -12.13 5.55
C GLU A 214 -17.52 -11.59 5.93
N ASN A 215 -16.78 -12.35 6.76
CA ASN A 215 -15.42 -12.01 7.13
C ASN A 215 -14.43 -13.07 6.65
N ARG A 216 -13.35 -12.64 6.00
CA ARG A 216 -12.29 -13.53 5.52
C ARG A 216 -10.92 -13.05 5.99
N VAL A 217 -10.09 -14.00 6.39
CA VAL A 217 -8.72 -13.76 6.88
C VAL A 217 -7.76 -14.78 6.28
N GLY A 218 -6.49 -14.41 6.15
CA GLY A 218 -5.46 -15.32 5.67
C GLY A 218 -5.60 -15.75 4.22
N LEU A 219 -6.23 -14.92 3.37
CA LEU A 219 -6.41 -15.21 1.96
C LEU A 219 -5.07 -15.29 1.23
N THR A 220 -4.97 -16.22 0.31
CA THR A 220 -3.94 -16.22 -0.71
C THR A 220 -4.13 -15.04 -1.66
N ASP A 221 -3.12 -14.74 -2.43
CA ASP A 221 -3.17 -13.67 -3.42
C ASP A 221 -4.25 -13.91 -4.49
N GLU A 222 -4.47 -15.17 -4.89
CA GLU A 222 -5.51 -15.55 -5.83
C GLU A 222 -6.91 -15.39 -5.23
N GLU A 223 -7.11 -15.84 -3.99
CA GLU A 223 -8.37 -15.66 -3.28
C GLU A 223 -8.69 -14.18 -3.08
N LEU A 224 -7.70 -13.34 -2.75
CA LEU A 224 -7.90 -11.90 -2.63
C LEU A 224 -8.33 -11.28 -3.97
N ARG A 225 -7.68 -11.63 -5.08
CA ARG A 225 -8.09 -11.19 -6.42
C ARG A 225 -9.54 -11.58 -6.71
N ASP A 226 -9.91 -12.82 -6.39
CA ASP A 226 -11.25 -13.33 -6.63
C ASP A 226 -12.32 -12.58 -5.78
N GLU A 227 -11.95 -12.11 -4.58
CA GLU A 227 -12.82 -11.21 -3.80
C GLU A 227 -13.11 -9.90 -4.55
N TYR A 228 -12.11 -9.28 -5.18
CA TYR A 228 -12.34 -8.09 -6.01
C TYR A 228 -13.21 -8.39 -7.23
N LEU A 229 -12.97 -9.47 -7.94
CA LEU A 229 -13.75 -9.86 -9.13
C LEU A 229 -15.21 -10.18 -8.79
N ASN A 230 -15.47 -10.72 -7.61
CA ASN A 230 -16.79 -11.09 -7.14
C ASN A 230 -17.53 -9.98 -6.37
N ALA A 231 -16.88 -8.88 -6.04
CA ALA A 231 -17.52 -7.72 -5.42
C ALA A 231 -18.24 -6.86 -6.48
N ASP A 232 -19.35 -6.23 -6.15
CA ASP A 232 -20.03 -5.26 -7.01
C ASP A 232 -19.38 -3.89 -6.94
N MET A 233 -18.85 -3.53 -5.78
CA MET A 233 -18.04 -2.33 -5.58
C MET A 233 -17.01 -2.51 -4.46
N VAL A 234 -15.95 -1.71 -4.52
CA VAL A 234 -14.98 -1.56 -3.43
C VAL A 234 -15.22 -0.23 -2.73
N VAL A 235 -15.33 -0.25 -1.40
CA VAL A 235 -15.36 0.97 -0.58
C VAL A 235 -14.09 1.03 0.25
N PHE A 236 -13.21 1.97 -0.09
CA PHE A 236 -11.94 2.18 0.57
C PHE A 236 -11.91 3.56 1.23
N CYS A 237 -12.65 3.69 2.35
CA CYS A 237 -12.86 4.93 3.08
C CYS A 237 -11.79 5.18 4.16
N SER A 238 -10.53 4.87 3.87
CA SER A 238 -9.41 5.06 4.78
C SER A 238 -9.20 6.53 5.16
N THR A 239 -8.83 6.76 6.42
CA THR A 239 -8.50 8.10 6.93
C THR A 239 -7.01 8.45 6.81
N TYR A 240 -6.17 7.44 6.54
CA TYR A 240 -4.74 7.62 6.31
C TYR A 240 -4.17 6.42 5.55
N GLU A 241 -3.34 6.70 4.56
CA GLU A 241 -2.56 5.71 3.79
C GLU A 241 -1.20 6.27 3.38
N GLY A 242 -0.24 5.37 3.16
CA GLY A 242 1.00 5.72 2.46
C GLY A 242 0.81 5.76 0.94
N PHE A 243 -0.09 4.90 0.41
CA PHE A 243 -0.41 4.80 -1.01
C PHE A 243 -1.88 4.43 -1.27
N GLY A 244 -2.30 3.23 -0.87
CA GLY A 244 -3.64 2.71 -1.13
C GLY A 244 -3.67 1.65 -2.23
N LEU A 245 -2.94 0.54 -2.06
CA LEU A 245 -2.97 -0.59 -3.00
C LEU A 245 -4.38 -1.05 -3.38
N PRO A 246 -5.36 -1.14 -2.44
CA PRO A 246 -6.72 -1.52 -2.79
C PRO A 246 -7.37 -0.65 -3.88
N ILE A 247 -6.92 0.59 -4.07
CA ILE A 247 -7.41 1.47 -5.14
C ILE A 247 -7.02 0.94 -6.51
N ILE A 248 -5.72 0.67 -6.71
CA ILE A 248 -5.24 0.18 -8.00
C ILE A 248 -5.62 -1.28 -8.25
N GLU A 249 -5.83 -2.08 -7.20
CA GLU A 249 -6.34 -3.45 -7.27
C GLU A 249 -7.80 -3.46 -7.75
N ALA A 250 -8.66 -2.60 -7.19
CA ALA A 250 -10.05 -2.43 -7.65
C ALA A 250 -10.12 -1.96 -9.11
N GLN A 251 -9.29 -0.99 -9.48
CA GLN A 251 -9.24 -0.48 -10.85
C GLN A 251 -8.73 -1.53 -11.84
N ALA A 252 -7.73 -2.35 -11.44
CA ALA A 252 -7.16 -3.40 -12.28
C ALA A 252 -8.15 -4.55 -12.54
N THR A 253 -9.02 -4.85 -11.58
CA THR A 253 -10.08 -5.87 -11.72
C THR A 253 -11.35 -5.33 -12.38
N GLY A 254 -11.41 -4.02 -12.69
CA GLY A 254 -12.59 -3.39 -13.26
C GLY A 254 -13.76 -3.30 -12.27
N THR A 255 -13.48 -3.29 -10.96
CA THR A 255 -14.50 -3.17 -9.92
C THR A 255 -14.73 -1.69 -9.59
N PRO A 256 -15.98 -1.20 -9.63
CA PRO A 256 -16.32 0.18 -9.25
C PRO A 256 -15.76 0.54 -7.88
N LEU A 257 -15.18 1.74 -7.76
CA LEU A 257 -14.43 2.16 -6.58
C LEU A 257 -14.98 3.45 -5.96
N ILE A 258 -15.13 3.44 -4.64
CA ILE A 258 -15.30 4.62 -3.79
C ILE A 258 -14.06 4.74 -2.92
N THR A 259 -13.45 5.94 -2.84
CA THR A 259 -12.29 6.18 -1.97
C THR A 259 -12.30 7.58 -1.39
N SER A 260 -11.47 7.82 -0.38
CA SER A 260 -11.41 9.08 0.35
C SER A 260 -10.83 10.22 -0.49
N ASP A 261 -11.43 11.42 -0.41
CA ASP A 261 -10.87 12.67 -0.93
C ASP A 261 -9.75 13.18 -0.02
N LEU A 262 -8.81 12.31 0.28
CA LEU A 262 -7.61 12.59 1.05
C LEU A 262 -6.38 12.13 0.28
N SER A 263 -5.30 12.88 0.41
CA SER A 263 -3.99 12.47 -0.12
C SER A 263 -3.42 11.29 0.69
N PRO A 264 -2.84 10.27 0.04
CA PRO A 264 -2.57 10.11 -1.39
C PRO A 264 -3.69 9.42 -2.17
N MET A 265 -4.78 9.03 -1.54
CA MET A 265 -5.82 8.18 -2.14
C MET A 265 -6.45 8.79 -3.38
N LYS A 266 -6.78 10.08 -3.36
CA LYS A 266 -7.36 10.76 -4.52
C LYS A 266 -6.39 10.84 -5.72
N GLU A 267 -5.10 11.07 -5.47
CA GLU A 267 -4.09 11.13 -6.52
C GLU A 267 -3.82 9.75 -7.13
N VAL A 268 -3.85 8.71 -6.29
CA VAL A 268 -3.71 7.32 -6.75
C VAL A 268 -4.94 6.89 -7.55
N ALA A 269 -6.14 7.26 -7.11
CA ALA A 269 -7.39 6.92 -7.79
C ALA A 269 -7.55 7.66 -9.13
N GLY A 270 -7.02 8.87 -9.25
CA GLY A 270 -7.31 9.73 -10.41
C GLY A 270 -8.81 9.91 -10.58
N ASP A 271 -9.27 9.89 -11.82
CA ASP A 271 -10.71 10.00 -12.15
C ASP A 271 -11.46 8.65 -12.07
N GLY A 272 -10.77 7.56 -11.65
CA GLY A 272 -11.31 6.20 -11.64
C GLY A 272 -12.00 5.80 -10.33
N ALA A 273 -12.52 6.74 -9.56
CA ALA A 273 -13.28 6.49 -8.32
C ALA A 273 -14.29 7.61 -8.04
N LEU A 274 -15.29 7.31 -7.21
CA LEU A 274 -16.05 8.36 -6.52
C LEU A 274 -15.27 8.75 -5.25
N LEU A 275 -15.08 10.05 -5.06
CA LEU A 275 -14.38 10.60 -3.90
C LEU A 275 -15.37 10.96 -2.79
N ILE A 276 -15.03 10.65 -1.54
CA ILE A 276 -15.86 10.88 -0.36
C ILE A 276 -15.07 11.53 0.77
N ASP A 277 -15.77 12.21 1.68
CA ASP A 277 -15.24 12.54 2.99
C ASP A 277 -15.34 11.30 3.89
N PRO A 278 -14.22 10.68 4.31
CA PRO A 278 -14.25 9.47 5.14
C PRO A 278 -14.74 9.73 6.57
N TYR A 279 -14.85 10.99 6.99
CA TYR A 279 -15.34 11.37 8.30
C TYR A 279 -16.85 11.64 8.33
N ASP A 280 -17.50 11.67 7.16
CA ASP A 280 -18.93 11.84 6.99
C ASP A 280 -19.60 10.56 6.46
N PRO A 281 -20.31 9.79 7.31
CA PRO A 281 -21.04 8.58 6.87
C PRO A 281 -22.09 8.87 5.78
N GLU A 282 -22.69 10.07 5.74
CA GLU A 282 -23.63 10.41 4.67
C GLU A 282 -22.93 10.61 3.33
N SER A 283 -21.72 11.16 3.31
CA SER A 283 -20.89 11.23 2.10
C SER A 283 -20.60 9.83 1.54
N ILE A 284 -20.24 8.88 2.41
CA ILE A 284 -19.99 7.48 2.03
C ILE A 284 -21.28 6.85 1.48
N LYS A 285 -22.39 7.00 2.21
CA LYS A 285 -23.70 6.44 1.83
C LYS A 285 -24.18 6.96 0.47
N ASN A 286 -24.09 8.28 0.26
CA ASN A 286 -24.51 8.92 -1.00
C ASN A 286 -23.68 8.38 -2.18
N ALA A 287 -22.37 8.17 -2.02
CA ALA A 287 -21.55 7.59 -3.08
C ALA A 287 -21.94 6.14 -3.38
N ILE A 288 -22.25 5.33 -2.36
CA ILE A 288 -22.73 3.95 -2.51
C ILE A 288 -24.06 3.95 -3.28
N GLN A 289 -25.02 4.79 -2.90
CA GLN A 289 -26.32 4.90 -3.55
C GLN A 289 -26.16 5.30 -5.02
N ARG A 290 -25.28 6.27 -5.32
CA ARG A 290 -24.97 6.66 -6.69
C ARG A 290 -24.43 5.50 -7.53
N LEU A 291 -23.56 4.65 -6.97
CA LEU A 291 -23.10 3.46 -7.68
C LEU A 291 -24.22 2.43 -7.87
N ILE A 292 -25.19 2.34 -6.97
CA ILE A 292 -26.37 1.45 -7.12
C ILE A 292 -27.29 1.97 -8.22
N GLU A 293 -27.61 3.27 -8.21
CA GLU A 293 -28.66 3.87 -9.02
C GLU A 293 -28.20 4.32 -10.42
N GLU A 294 -26.88 4.64 -10.60
CA GLU A 294 -26.35 5.29 -11.80
C GLU A 294 -25.38 4.37 -12.59
N PRO A 295 -25.88 3.47 -13.50
CA PRO A 295 -25.03 2.58 -14.29
C PRO A 295 -24.00 3.32 -15.16
N ALA A 296 -24.34 4.52 -15.63
CA ALA A 296 -23.44 5.34 -16.44
C ALA A 296 -22.21 5.81 -15.64
N ILE A 297 -22.39 6.14 -14.36
CA ILE A 297 -21.27 6.49 -13.47
C ILE A 297 -20.38 5.28 -13.23
N ARG A 298 -20.96 4.11 -12.92
CA ARG A 298 -20.17 2.86 -12.76
C ARG A 298 -19.30 2.60 -13.98
N LYS A 299 -19.88 2.66 -15.18
CA LYS A 299 -19.16 2.45 -16.42
C LYS A 299 -18.02 3.47 -16.59
N SER A 300 -18.30 4.74 -16.37
CA SER A 300 -17.31 5.82 -16.51
C SER A 300 -16.13 5.67 -15.58
N ILE A 301 -16.34 5.38 -14.27
CA ILE A 301 -15.25 5.24 -13.32
C ILE A 301 -14.43 3.97 -13.57
N VAL A 302 -15.03 2.88 -14.03
CA VAL A 302 -14.32 1.66 -14.41
C VAL A 302 -13.43 1.91 -15.64
N GLU A 303 -13.92 2.56 -16.69
CA GLU A 303 -13.15 2.92 -17.87
C GLU A 303 -11.95 3.82 -17.50
N LYS A 304 -12.19 4.85 -16.71
CA LYS A 304 -11.14 5.77 -16.22
C LYS A 304 -10.13 5.06 -15.31
N GLY A 305 -10.61 4.17 -14.42
CA GLY A 305 -9.77 3.36 -13.55
C GLY A 305 -8.85 2.43 -14.33
N SER A 306 -9.37 1.74 -15.34
CA SER A 306 -8.58 0.88 -16.23
C SER A 306 -7.49 1.67 -16.98
N ALA A 307 -7.78 2.89 -17.41
CA ALA A 307 -6.79 3.77 -18.01
C ALA A 307 -5.72 4.23 -17.00
N ASN A 308 -6.14 4.56 -15.76
CA ASN A 308 -5.27 5.01 -14.68
C ASN A 308 -4.27 3.93 -14.23
N VAL A 309 -4.68 2.66 -14.19
CA VAL A 309 -3.83 1.51 -13.79
C VAL A 309 -2.55 1.40 -14.61
N ASN A 310 -2.55 1.83 -15.87
CA ASN A 310 -1.35 1.82 -16.72
C ASN A 310 -0.18 2.63 -16.14
N ARG A 311 -0.46 3.61 -15.28
CA ARG A 311 0.58 4.38 -14.56
C ARG A 311 1.37 3.49 -13.60
N PHE A 312 0.75 2.45 -13.09
CA PHE A 312 1.24 1.58 -12.04
C PHE A 312 1.65 0.19 -12.55
N SER A 313 1.79 0.02 -13.88
CA SER A 313 2.25 -1.26 -14.42
C SER A 313 3.62 -1.65 -13.87
N SER A 314 3.82 -2.95 -13.60
CA SER A 314 5.07 -3.48 -13.03
C SER A 314 6.28 -3.08 -13.85
N ASP A 315 6.18 -3.07 -15.18
CA ASP A 315 7.27 -2.69 -16.08
C ASP A 315 7.62 -1.20 -15.96
N ARG A 316 6.62 -0.33 -15.85
CA ARG A 316 6.84 1.12 -15.69
C ARG A 316 7.48 1.45 -14.34
N ILE A 317 6.99 0.86 -13.27
CA ILE A 317 7.56 1.10 -11.93
C ILE A 317 8.97 0.51 -11.82
N ALA A 318 9.19 -0.70 -12.35
CA ALA A 318 10.54 -1.28 -12.42
C ALA A 318 11.50 -0.42 -13.26
N GLY A 319 11.04 0.19 -14.36
CA GLY A 319 11.81 1.12 -15.17
C GLY A 319 12.31 2.32 -14.36
N ARG A 320 11.45 2.93 -13.52
CA ARG A 320 11.85 4.05 -12.65
C ARG A 320 12.90 3.65 -11.60
N TYR A 321 12.79 2.42 -11.04
CA TYR A 321 13.84 1.88 -10.17
C TYR A 321 15.12 1.60 -10.93
N ALA A 322 15.04 1.05 -12.16
CA ALA A 322 16.21 0.81 -13.00
C ALA A 322 16.97 2.10 -13.32
N GLU A 323 16.25 3.18 -13.66
CA GLU A 323 16.85 4.52 -13.87
C GLU A 323 17.62 4.98 -12.63
N LEU A 324 17.01 4.91 -11.44
CA LEU A 324 17.67 5.25 -10.18
C LEU A 324 18.92 4.39 -9.93
N TYR A 325 18.84 3.08 -10.16
CA TYR A 325 19.97 2.19 -9.94
C TYR A 325 21.12 2.46 -10.93
N HIS A 326 20.81 2.77 -12.18
CA HIS A 326 21.80 3.17 -13.17
C HIS A 326 22.49 4.50 -12.79
N GLU A 327 21.73 5.48 -12.30
CA GLU A 327 22.28 6.73 -11.75
C GLU A 327 23.31 6.44 -10.63
N ILE A 328 22.94 5.56 -9.68
CA ILE A 328 23.79 5.21 -8.54
C ILE A 328 25.09 4.53 -8.96
N ILE A 329 25.03 3.63 -9.95
CA ILE A 329 26.20 2.86 -10.41
C ILE A 329 27.15 3.76 -11.24
N SER A 330 26.61 4.81 -11.86
CA SER A 330 27.38 5.73 -12.70
C SER A 330 28.00 6.90 -11.91
N ALA A 331 27.57 7.11 -10.65
CA ALA A 331 28.06 8.18 -9.76
C ALA A 331 29.30 7.75 -8.98
#